data_c2bd7d66b25369bdbad4a6f0392bc081
#
_entry.id   c2bd7d66b25369bdbad4a6f0392bc081
#
_cell.length_a   1.000
_cell.length_b   1.000
_cell.length_c   1.000
_cell.angle_alpha   90.00
_cell.angle_beta   90.00
_cell.angle_gamma   90.00
#
_symmetry.space_group_name_H-M   'P 1'
#
loop_
_entity.id
_entity.type
_entity.pdbx_description
1 polymer ?
#
loop_
_entity_poly.entity_id
_entity_poly.type
_entity_poly.pdbx_seq_one_letter_code
_entity_poly.pdbx_strand_id
1 'polypeptide(L)'
;MVGIDYGTYGTAAAWAPFKQGQPDPGRITLFEQWPGSRIGVDVKTMTALLVKDDREILAWGHSAVQQAPSSRAGRPGSPVRLVHGFKMSLAPRPYPGATSHSEIGLADNEAHPERLITGFLRHVYQTLLAELRAHLPDLEENEIRWCVTVPAMWGDREKQIMRDAAHAAGFPRTEGCLLLALEPDAAAHNAQVSGVQYVGAEHPGRRGSLDGVSRFMVVDCGGGTIDITCYTIDGNGYLVEIDREGIAQGSLYVNRALRDLVLVPKLGGQEEYRRLEQVAPHALEELLRDWEIKKGRVTPDSTDHIWLDLKMSLAKHLSDEVTERLDASQDGDDENIWITADEARSAFDAVIPDILELVDRKLADLTRLTTAADKPDLVLLAGGFAQSRYLRHRLREYLRGRAVVAVTPQPQVDVVEGAVRFAYNPKVRARRSQYTYGTEICAPFEHGTDPLGKLYRSGMGKELCRDRFDVFVNAGDIVPVDKPTVLEFVPVERTDDAMTFTFYRTKEREPRYVDNEGCEEFATCDLTIDLTEAMHLELEKRSVTLHVSFGETELRVRAVLDATGEEYPTTLKFSTR
;
A
#
# COMPACT_ATOMS: atom_id res chain seq x y z
N MET A 1 -7.56 -1.57 -20.12
CA MET A 1 -7.13 -1.19 -18.77
C MET A 1 -7.19 -2.39 -17.86
N VAL A 2 -6.14 -2.65 -17.13
CA VAL A 2 -6.08 -3.79 -16.18
C VAL A 2 -5.70 -3.24 -14.81
N GLY A 3 -6.50 -3.54 -13.80
CA GLY A 3 -6.25 -3.24 -12.40
C GLY A 3 -5.79 -4.49 -11.65
N ILE A 4 -4.83 -4.34 -10.76
CA ILE A 4 -4.33 -5.39 -9.88
C ILE A 4 -4.31 -4.84 -8.45
N ASP A 5 -5.16 -5.40 -7.59
CA ASP A 5 -5.09 -5.21 -6.15
C ASP A 5 -4.08 -6.23 -5.58
N TYR A 6 -2.83 -5.78 -5.42
CA TYR A 6 -1.77 -6.60 -4.84
C TYR A 6 -1.82 -6.53 -3.31
N GLY A 7 -2.65 -7.37 -2.70
CA GLY A 7 -2.85 -7.38 -1.24
C GLY A 7 -1.87 -8.29 -0.49
N THR A 8 -1.74 -8.07 0.83
CA THR A 8 -0.87 -8.87 1.71
C THR A 8 -1.31 -10.32 1.82
N TYR A 9 -2.62 -10.57 1.90
CA TYR A 9 -3.20 -11.90 2.03
C TYR A 9 -3.62 -12.48 0.67
N GLY A 10 -4.23 -11.65 -0.18
CA GLY A 10 -4.72 -12.10 -1.47
C GLY A 10 -4.67 -10.98 -2.52
N THR A 11 -4.46 -11.38 -3.76
CA THR A 11 -4.36 -10.51 -4.94
C THR A 11 -5.58 -10.71 -5.82
N ALA A 12 -6.22 -9.61 -6.23
CA ALA A 12 -7.30 -9.58 -7.20
C ALA A 12 -6.86 -8.91 -8.51
N ALA A 13 -7.53 -9.24 -9.60
CA ALA A 13 -7.36 -8.54 -10.87
C ALA A 13 -8.71 -8.31 -11.56
N ALA A 14 -8.78 -7.24 -12.33
CA ALA A 14 -9.94 -6.90 -13.14
C ALA A 14 -9.50 -6.15 -14.39
N TRP A 15 -10.34 -6.12 -15.40
CA TRP A 15 -10.06 -5.38 -16.62
C TRP A 15 -11.32 -4.78 -17.27
N ALA A 16 -11.11 -3.76 -18.08
CA ALA A 16 -12.14 -3.19 -18.93
C ALA A 16 -11.52 -2.63 -20.23
N PRO A 17 -12.25 -2.68 -21.36
CA PRO A 17 -11.79 -2.06 -22.59
C PRO A 17 -11.85 -0.53 -22.48
N PHE A 18 -10.95 0.14 -23.22
CA PHE A 18 -11.04 1.59 -23.39
C PHE A 18 -12.18 1.94 -24.32
N LYS A 19 -12.93 2.99 -23.99
CA LYS A 19 -14.03 3.53 -24.78
C LYS A 19 -13.85 5.03 -24.95
N GLN A 20 -13.47 5.43 -26.15
CA GLN A 20 -13.26 6.84 -26.46
C GLN A 20 -14.51 7.69 -26.18
N GLY A 21 -14.31 8.85 -25.54
CA GLY A 21 -15.39 9.79 -25.23
C GLY A 21 -16.27 9.43 -24.04
N GLN A 22 -16.02 8.31 -23.36
CA GLN A 22 -16.71 7.95 -22.11
C GLN A 22 -15.81 8.27 -20.90
N PRO A 23 -16.36 8.87 -19.84
CA PRO A 23 -15.60 9.21 -18.64
C PRO A 23 -15.31 8.00 -17.72
N ASP A 24 -15.99 6.89 -17.94
CA ASP A 24 -15.92 5.65 -17.14
C ASP A 24 -15.99 4.43 -18.05
N PRO A 25 -15.25 3.34 -17.74
CA PRO A 25 -15.24 2.12 -18.54
C PRO A 25 -16.60 1.38 -18.58
N GLY A 26 -17.51 1.73 -17.68
CA GLY A 26 -18.79 1.01 -17.49
C GLY A 26 -18.56 -0.33 -16.80
N ARG A 27 -18.87 -1.44 -17.50
CA ARG A 27 -18.71 -2.78 -16.94
C ARG A 27 -17.25 -3.16 -16.83
N ILE A 28 -16.81 -3.47 -15.60
CA ILE A 28 -15.50 -4.05 -15.29
C ILE A 28 -15.67 -5.57 -15.16
N THR A 29 -14.72 -6.32 -15.71
CA THR A 29 -14.70 -7.79 -15.65
C THR A 29 -13.67 -8.21 -14.60
N LEU A 30 -14.11 -8.90 -13.56
CA LEU A 30 -13.22 -9.51 -12.57
C LEU A 30 -12.55 -10.75 -13.15
N PHE A 31 -11.30 -10.98 -12.78
CA PHE A 31 -10.62 -12.22 -13.05
C PHE A 31 -10.93 -13.21 -11.92
N GLU A 32 -11.56 -14.33 -12.25
CA GLU A 32 -12.08 -15.31 -11.29
C GLU A 32 -11.50 -16.72 -11.46
N GLN A 33 -10.73 -16.95 -12.53
CA GLN A 33 -10.18 -18.28 -12.86
C GLN A 33 -8.71 -18.42 -12.44
N TRP A 34 -8.44 -18.16 -11.15
CA TRP A 34 -7.09 -18.28 -10.64
C TRP A 34 -6.58 -19.72 -10.63
N PRO A 35 -5.32 -19.98 -11.02
CA PRO A 35 -4.73 -21.32 -10.97
C PRO A 35 -4.78 -21.90 -9.56
N GLY A 36 -5.28 -23.16 -9.44
CA GLY A 36 -5.41 -23.85 -8.16
C GLY A 36 -6.64 -23.45 -7.33
N SER A 37 -7.56 -22.65 -7.86
CA SER A 37 -8.85 -22.44 -7.21
C SER A 37 -9.64 -23.76 -7.13
N ARG A 38 -10.17 -24.08 -5.95
CA ARG A 38 -10.97 -25.31 -5.73
C ARG A 38 -12.41 -25.18 -6.23
N ILE A 39 -12.94 -23.98 -6.25
CA ILE A 39 -14.36 -23.70 -6.52
C ILE A 39 -14.52 -23.15 -7.95
N GLY A 40 -13.41 -22.84 -8.62
CA GLY A 40 -13.43 -22.31 -9.99
C GLY A 40 -13.86 -20.85 -10.12
N VAL A 41 -14.24 -20.18 -9.01
CA VAL A 41 -14.69 -18.79 -8.98
C VAL A 41 -14.18 -18.14 -7.69
N ASP A 42 -12.94 -17.70 -7.70
CA ASP A 42 -12.36 -16.93 -6.60
C ASP A 42 -11.97 -15.53 -7.09
N VAL A 43 -12.53 -14.49 -6.50
CA VAL A 43 -12.20 -13.10 -6.86
C VAL A 43 -10.75 -12.71 -6.50
N LYS A 44 -10.10 -13.45 -5.59
CA LYS A 44 -8.70 -13.25 -5.20
C LYS A 44 -7.95 -14.57 -5.18
N THR A 45 -6.71 -14.56 -5.64
CA THR A 45 -5.76 -15.64 -5.35
C THR A 45 -4.97 -15.31 -4.09
N MET A 46 -4.42 -16.33 -3.44
CA MET A 46 -3.52 -16.13 -2.29
C MET A 46 -2.23 -15.43 -2.73
N THR A 47 -1.79 -14.42 -1.98
CA THR A 47 -0.46 -13.82 -2.17
C THR A 47 0.59 -14.69 -1.50
N ALA A 48 0.87 -15.84 -2.13
CA ALA A 48 1.73 -16.88 -1.58
C ALA A 48 2.61 -17.51 -2.67
N LEU A 49 3.79 -17.95 -2.25
CA LEU A 49 4.77 -18.67 -3.08
C LEU A 49 5.24 -19.94 -2.35
N LEU A 50 5.39 -21.03 -3.09
CA LEU A 50 6.11 -22.21 -2.65
C LEU A 50 7.52 -22.15 -3.23
N VAL A 51 8.54 -21.97 -2.38
CA VAL A 51 9.92 -21.69 -2.76
C VAL A 51 10.82 -22.85 -2.33
N LYS A 52 11.72 -23.26 -3.22
CA LYS A 52 12.75 -24.26 -2.93
C LYS A 52 14.12 -23.58 -2.88
N ASP A 53 14.92 -23.94 -1.85
CA ASP A 53 16.29 -23.45 -1.62
C ASP A 53 16.40 -21.91 -1.71
N ASP A 54 15.35 -21.21 -1.31
CA ASP A 54 15.18 -19.75 -1.37
C ASP A 54 15.42 -19.14 -2.77
N ARG A 55 15.32 -19.95 -3.80
CA ARG A 55 15.64 -19.54 -5.19
C ARG A 55 14.58 -19.91 -6.21
N GLU A 56 14.09 -21.12 -6.21
CA GLU A 56 13.18 -21.64 -7.21
C GLU A 56 11.74 -21.53 -6.74
N ILE A 57 10.87 -20.87 -7.51
CA ILE A 57 9.43 -20.83 -7.26
C ILE A 57 8.81 -22.08 -7.88
N LEU A 58 8.30 -22.97 -7.05
CA LEU A 58 7.66 -24.23 -7.46
C LEU A 58 6.18 -24.05 -7.78
N ALA A 59 5.50 -23.17 -7.03
CA ALA A 59 4.10 -22.86 -7.19
C ALA A 59 3.78 -21.48 -6.63
N TRP A 60 2.65 -20.92 -6.99
CA TRP A 60 2.16 -19.62 -6.55
C TRP A 60 0.64 -19.63 -6.30
N GLY A 61 0.14 -18.62 -5.61
CA GLY A 61 -1.29 -18.46 -5.35
C GLY A 61 -1.89 -19.62 -4.57
N HIS A 62 -3.09 -20.02 -4.94
CA HIS A 62 -3.77 -21.19 -4.35
C HIS A 62 -2.98 -22.48 -4.53
N SER A 63 -2.30 -22.64 -5.68
CA SER A 63 -1.48 -23.83 -5.95
C SER A 63 -0.32 -23.96 -4.99
N ALA A 64 0.31 -22.86 -4.56
CA ALA A 64 1.38 -22.89 -3.56
C ALA A 64 0.89 -23.46 -2.23
N VAL A 65 -0.27 -23.00 -1.80
CA VAL A 65 -0.90 -23.44 -0.54
C VAL A 65 -1.32 -24.92 -0.61
N GLN A 66 -1.85 -25.37 -1.75
CA GLN A 66 -2.28 -26.78 -1.93
C GLN A 66 -1.11 -27.75 -1.97
N GLN A 67 0.00 -27.35 -2.59
CA GLN A 67 1.18 -28.21 -2.73
C GLN A 67 2.09 -28.20 -1.51
N ALA A 68 1.98 -27.22 -0.61
CA ALA A 68 2.77 -27.12 0.58
C ALA A 68 2.77 -28.39 1.46
N PRO A 69 1.62 -29.05 1.73
CA PRO A 69 1.58 -30.28 2.51
C PRO A 69 2.38 -31.43 1.93
N SER A 70 2.26 -31.64 0.62
CA SER A 70 2.92 -32.75 -0.08
C SER A 70 4.43 -32.56 -0.22
N SER A 71 4.91 -31.33 -0.19
CA SER A 71 6.33 -30.99 -0.34
C SER A 71 7.09 -30.89 0.99
N ARG A 72 6.47 -31.22 2.13
CA ARG A 72 7.04 -31.06 3.48
C ARG A 72 7.43 -29.60 3.83
N ALA A 73 6.81 -28.63 3.15
CA ALA A 73 7.00 -27.21 3.43
C ALA A 73 6.70 -26.88 4.91
N GLY A 74 7.44 -25.93 5.48
CA GLY A 74 7.26 -25.51 6.87
C GLY A 74 7.97 -26.37 7.92
N ARG A 75 8.63 -27.48 7.55
CA ARG A 75 9.47 -28.22 8.51
C ARG A 75 10.81 -27.52 8.67
N PRO A 76 11.35 -27.38 9.89
CA PRO A 76 12.70 -26.88 10.11
C PRO A 76 13.71 -27.64 9.26
N GLY A 77 14.53 -26.92 8.50
CA GLY A 77 15.52 -27.52 7.58
C GLY A 77 14.94 -28.07 6.27
N SER A 78 13.66 -27.87 5.96
CA SER A 78 13.10 -28.20 4.64
C SER A 78 13.66 -27.27 3.58
N PRO A 79 14.13 -27.79 2.43
CA PRO A 79 14.52 -26.94 1.31
C PRO A 79 13.32 -26.26 0.64
N VAL A 80 12.09 -26.68 0.96
CA VAL A 80 10.85 -26.14 0.40
C VAL A 80 10.06 -25.43 1.48
N ARG A 81 9.73 -24.14 1.24
CA ARG A 81 8.97 -23.30 2.17
C ARG A 81 7.76 -22.68 1.47
N LEU A 82 6.63 -22.62 2.19
CA LEU A 82 5.52 -21.76 1.83
C LEU A 82 5.80 -20.37 2.40
N VAL A 83 5.80 -19.36 1.54
CA VAL A 83 6.06 -17.96 1.91
C VAL A 83 4.86 -17.12 1.53
N HIS A 84 4.35 -16.36 2.48
CA HIS A 84 3.24 -15.41 2.30
C HIS A 84 3.50 -14.13 3.10
N GLY A 85 2.69 -13.09 2.89
CA GLY A 85 2.84 -11.81 3.60
C GLY A 85 4.09 -11.00 3.24
N PHE A 86 4.86 -11.40 2.24
CA PHE A 86 6.12 -10.75 1.84
C PHE A 86 5.94 -9.30 1.36
N LYS A 87 4.73 -8.86 1.03
CA LYS A 87 4.40 -7.45 0.81
C LYS A 87 4.76 -6.58 2.02
N MET A 88 4.52 -7.10 3.24
CA MET A 88 4.82 -6.38 4.48
C MET A 88 6.30 -6.20 4.76
N SER A 89 7.18 -6.97 4.11
CA SER A 89 8.63 -6.78 4.22
C SER A 89 9.12 -5.45 3.63
N LEU A 90 8.31 -4.80 2.79
CA LEU A 90 8.56 -3.45 2.29
C LEU A 90 8.05 -2.36 3.23
N ALA A 91 7.20 -2.69 4.20
CA ALA A 91 6.62 -1.69 5.08
C ALA A 91 7.70 -0.96 5.89
N PRO A 92 7.63 0.38 6.05
CA PRO A 92 8.60 1.16 6.82
C PRO A 92 8.70 0.64 8.27
N ARG A 93 9.93 0.56 8.82
CA ARG A 93 10.19 0.14 10.22
C ARG A 93 10.58 1.35 11.06
N PRO A 94 10.29 1.43 12.39
CA PRO A 94 9.51 0.47 13.20
C PRO A 94 8.06 0.95 13.39
N TYR A 95 7.10 0.04 13.30
CA TYR A 95 5.76 0.32 13.82
C TYR A 95 5.80 0.18 15.34
N PRO A 96 5.25 1.12 16.12
CA PRO A 96 5.03 0.92 17.54
C PRO A 96 4.17 -0.35 17.74
N GLY A 97 4.71 -1.32 18.48
CA GLY A 97 4.04 -2.61 18.68
C GLY A 97 4.27 -3.68 17.60
N ALA A 98 5.10 -3.41 16.59
CA ALA A 98 5.53 -4.44 15.65
C ALA A 98 6.44 -5.44 16.38
N THR A 99 5.87 -6.55 16.74
CA THR A 99 6.58 -7.80 17.01
C THR A 99 7.15 -8.34 15.69
N SER A 100 8.13 -9.23 15.76
CA SER A 100 8.83 -9.74 14.57
C SER A 100 7.88 -10.22 13.48
N HIS A 101 8.23 -10.04 12.22
CA HIS A 101 7.39 -10.42 11.07
C HIS A 101 7.14 -11.94 10.98
N SER A 102 8.02 -12.76 11.57
CA SER A 102 7.88 -14.24 11.67
C SER A 102 6.60 -14.66 12.38
N GLU A 103 6.12 -13.86 13.31
CA GLU A 103 4.99 -14.21 14.14
C GLU A 103 3.61 -14.12 13.43
N ILE A 104 3.55 -13.46 12.28
CA ILE A 104 2.33 -13.43 11.44
C ILE A 104 2.47 -14.26 10.15
N GLY A 105 3.44 -15.21 10.13
CA GLY A 105 3.72 -16.01 8.93
C GLY A 105 4.46 -15.23 7.85
N LEU A 106 4.97 -14.05 8.17
CA LEU A 106 5.77 -13.23 7.28
C LEU A 106 7.22 -13.74 7.26
N ALA A 107 7.87 -13.64 6.11
CA ALA A 107 9.27 -13.99 5.96
C ALA A 107 10.17 -12.99 6.72
N ASP A 108 10.53 -13.29 7.96
CA ASP A 108 11.27 -12.38 8.86
C ASP A 108 12.70 -12.10 8.43
N ASN A 109 13.27 -12.93 7.58
CA ASN A 109 14.69 -12.89 7.19
C ASN A 109 14.88 -12.95 5.68
N GLU A 110 13.89 -12.52 4.89
CA GLU A 110 14.14 -12.41 3.45
C GLU A 110 15.10 -11.24 3.21
N ALA A 111 16.32 -11.60 2.91
CA ALA A 111 17.35 -10.64 2.50
C ALA A 111 16.96 -9.88 1.21
N HIS A 112 15.96 -10.38 0.47
CA HIS A 112 15.55 -9.84 -0.83
C HIS A 112 14.03 -9.97 -1.07
N PRO A 113 13.17 -9.20 -0.38
CA PRO A 113 11.72 -9.25 -0.57
C PRO A 113 11.32 -8.88 -2.00
N GLU A 114 12.09 -8.02 -2.68
CA GLU A 114 11.86 -7.61 -4.07
C GLU A 114 11.83 -8.82 -5.02
N ARG A 115 12.60 -9.85 -4.73
CA ARG A 115 12.66 -11.06 -5.54
C ARG A 115 11.37 -11.88 -5.45
N LEU A 116 10.81 -12.01 -4.25
CA LEU A 116 9.53 -12.69 -4.05
C LEU A 116 8.40 -11.92 -4.72
N ILE A 117 8.39 -10.61 -4.56
CA ILE A 117 7.40 -9.72 -5.19
C ILE A 117 7.50 -9.84 -6.71
N THR A 118 8.71 -9.73 -7.27
CA THR A 118 8.96 -9.88 -8.71
C THR A 118 8.49 -11.25 -9.22
N GLY A 119 8.81 -12.31 -8.49
CA GLY A 119 8.42 -13.67 -8.85
C GLY A 119 6.90 -13.85 -8.85
N PHE A 120 6.22 -13.36 -7.83
CA PHE A 120 4.77 -13.42 -7.73
C PHE A 120 4.09 -12.60 -8.83
N LEU A 121 4.50 -11.35 -9.01
CA LEU A 121 3.96 -10.45 -10.04
C LEU A 121 4.18 -10.98 -11.46
N ARG A 122 5.29 -11.70 -11.71
CA ARG A 122 5.53 -12.32 -13.00
C ARG A 122 4.47 -13.38 -13.33
N HIS A 123 4.12 -14.21 -12.36
CA HIS A 123 3.07 -15.19 -12.54
C HIS A 123 1.69 -14.54 -12.74
N VAL A 124 1.38 -13.50 -11.96
CA VAL A 124 0.15 -12.72 -12.12
C VAL A 124 0.10 -12.11 -13.53
N TYR A 125 1.16 -11.43 -13.96
CA TYR A 125 1.26 -10.79 -15.27
C TYR A 125 1.04 -11.79 -16.40
N GLN A 126 1.75 -12.93 -16.39
CA GLN A 126 1.65 -13.95 -17.41
C GLN A 126 0.24 -14.56 -17.47
N THR A 127 -0.37 -14.81 -16.32
CA THR A 127 -1.73 -15.36 -16.24
C THR A 127 -2.76 -14.40 -16.82
N LEU A 128 -2.68 -13.12 -16.43
CA LEU A 128 -3.61 -12.10 -16.93
C LEU A 128 -3.41 -11.81 -18.43
N LEU A 129 -2.16 -11.79 -18.90
CA LEU A 129 -1.87 -11.58 -20.31
C LEU A 129 -2.41 -12.73 -21.17
N ALA A 130 -2.29 -13.98 -20.70
CA ALA A 130 -2.84 -15.14 -21.37
C ALA A 130 -4.39 -15.07 -21.46
N GLU A 131 -5.04 -14.66 -20.38
CA GLU A 131 -6.50 -14.47 -20.34
C GLU A 131 -6.97 -13.36 -21.29
N LEU A 132 -6.29 -12.21 -21.26
CA LEU A 132 -6.61 -11.10 -22.16
C LEU A 132 -6.47 -11.49 -23.63
N ARG A 133 -5.41 -12.22 -23.99
CA ARG A 133 -5.21 -12.71 -25.36
C ARG A 133 -6.25 -13.76 -25.78
N ALA A 134 -6.75 -14.55 -24.83
CA ALA A 134 -7.84 -15.49 -25.11
C ALA A 134 -9.15 -14.76 -25.45
N HIS A 135 -9.41 -13.62 -24.82
CA HIS A 135 -10.60 -12.80 -25.07
C HIS A 135 -10.43 -11.78 -26.22
N LEU A 136 -9.21 -11.31 -26.42
CA LEU A 136 -8.84 -10.25 -27.38
C LEU A 136 -7.58 -10.70 -28.14
N PRO A 137 -7.69 -11.59 -29.15
CA PRO A 137 -6.54 -12.20 -29.83
C PRO A 137 -5.60 -11.21 -30.52
N ASP A 138 -6.11 -10.08 -30.97
CA ASP A 138 -5.37 -9.05 -31.70
C ASP A 138 -4.78 -7.98 -30.76
N LEU A 139 -4.89 -8.14 -29.44
CA LEU A 139 -4.41 -7.16 -28.46
C LEU A 139 -2.88 -7.18 -28.37
N GLU A 140 -2.26 -6.04 -28.66
CA GLU A 140 -0.82 -5.83 -28.48
C GLU A 140 -0.51 -5.43 -27.02
N GLU A 141 0.66 -5.85 -26.50
CA GLU A 141 1.04 -5.56 -25.10
C GLU A 141 1.19 -4.06 -24.81
N ASN A 142 1.62 -3.29 -25.79
CA ASN A 142 1.77 -1.82 -25.68
C ASN A 142 0.42 -1.08 -25.65
N GLU A 143 -0.68 -1.73 -25.98
CA GLU A 143 -2.04 -1.19 -25.87
C GLU A 143 -2.64 -1.39 -24.48
N ILE A 144 -1.98 -2.18 -23.62
CA ILE A 144 -2.47 -2.47 -22.28
C ILE A 144 -1.91 -1.44 -21.29
N ARG A 145 -2.80 -0.74 -20.61
CA ARG A 145 -2.44 0.08 -19.45
C ARG A 145 -2.74 -0.71 -18.18
N TRP A 146 -1.71 -0.90 -17.38
CA TRP A 146 -1.74 -1.61 -16.11
C TRP A 146 -1.79 -0.63 -14.94
N CYS A 147 -2.53 -0.97 -13.89
CA CYS A 147 -2.54 -0.26 -12.63
C CYS A 147 -2.37 -1.26 -11.49
N VAL A 148 -1.30 -1.11 -10.72
CA VAL A 148 -1.04 -1.92 -9.52
C VAL A 148 -1.27 -1.06 -8.30
N THR A 149 -2.00 -1.55 -7.31
CA THR A 149 -2.27 -0.78 -6.10
C THR A 149 -1.19 -0.97 -5.05
N VAL A 150 -0.97 0.08 -4.27
CA VAL A 150 0.00 0.13 -3.18
C VAL A 150 -0.63 0.79 -1.95
N PRO A 151 -0.21 0.42 -0.71
CA PRO A 151 -0.70 1.04 0.51
C PRO A 151 -0.42 2.55 0.54
N ALA A 152 -1.33 3.33 1.14
CA ALA A 152 -1.15 4.77 1.28
C ALA A 152 -0.01 5.14 2.22
N MET A 153 0.31 4.27 3.19
CA MET A 153 1.43 4.44 4.11
C MET A 153 2.82 4.27 3.47
N TRP A 154 2.91 3.69 2.26
CA TRP A 154 4.19 3.53 1.58
C TRP A 154 4.75 4.87 1.13
N GLY A 155 6.03 5.09 1.45
CA GLY A 155 6.80 6.21 0.94
C GLY A 155 7.27 6.00 -0.50
N ASP A 156 8.08 6.94 -0.96
CA ASP A 156 8.57 6.93 -2.36
C ASP A 156 9.47 5.73 -2.63
N ARG A 157 10.29 5.32 -1.63
CA ARG A 157 11.18 4.15 -1.71
C ARG A 157 10.42 2.85 -1.97
N GLU A 158 9.38 2.58 -1.19
CA GLU A 158 8.57 1.35 -1.31
C GLU A 158 7.84 1.30 -2.64
N LYS A 159 7.33 2.44 -3.10
CA LYS A 159 6.69 2.58 -4.41
C LYS A 159 7.68 2.31 -5.55
N GLN A 160 8.90 2.84 -5.45
CA GLN A 160 9.96 2.59 -6.43
C GLN A 160 10.31 1.10 -6.49
N ILE A 161 10.52 0.44 -5.33
CA ILE A 161 10.78 -0.99 -5.27
C ILE A 161 9.65 -1.78 -5.96
N MET A 162 8.39 -1.39 -5.70
CA MET A 162 7.23 -2.03 -6.32
C MET A 162 7.21 -1.86 -7.84
N ARG A 163 7.53 -0.66 -8.34
CA ARG A 163 7.64 -0.39 -9.78
C ARG A 163 8.75 -1.20 -10.43
N ASP A 164 9.94 -1.22 -9.82
CA ASP A 164 11.09 -1.98 -10.32
C ASP A 164 10.81 -3.48 -10.33
N ALA A 165 10.14 -4.00 -9.30
CA ALA A 165 9.71 -5.38 -9.22
C ALA A 165 8.68 -5.72 -10.32
N ALA A 166 7.73 -4.82 -10.59
CA ALA A 166 6.75 -5.00 -11.67
C ALA A 166 7.46 -5.00 -13.05
N HIS A 167 8.36 -4.08 -13.32
CA HIS A 167 9.14 -4.07 -14.56
C HIS A 167 10.01 -5.32 -14.73
N ALA A 168 10.64 -5.79 -13.65
CA ALA A 168 11.40 -7.03 -13.64
C ALA A 168 10.51 -8.29 -13.80
N ALA A 169 9.23 -8.19 -13.45
CA ALA A 169 8.22 -9.21 -13.66
C ALA A 169 7.73 -9.30 -15.13
N GLY A 170 7.94 -8.25 -15.92
CA GLY A 170 7.55 -8.20 -17.34
C GLY A 170 6.56 -7.09 -17.70
N PHE A 171 6.10 -6.30 -16.73
CA PHE A 171 5.24 -5.15 -17.03
C PHE A 171 5.97 -4.11 -17.90
N PRO A 172 5.26 -3.42 -18.80
CA PRO A 172 5.87 -2.52 -19.77
C PRO A 172 6.58 -1.33 -19.09
N ARG A 173 7.70 -0.90 -19.68
CA ARG A 173 8.47 0.28 -19.24
C ARG A 173 8.03 1.57 -19.94
N THR A 174 7.20 1.45 -20.96
CA THR A 174 6.66 2.60 -21.69
C THR A 174 5.90 3.50 -20.72
N GLU A 175 6.18 4.79 -20.78
CA GLU A 175 5.53 5.79 -19.93
C GLU A 175 3.99 5.72 -20.07
N GLY A 176 3.29 5.79 -18.94
CA GLY A 176 1.84 5.71 -18.90
C GLY A 176 1.25 4.28 -19.04
N CYS A 177 2.08 3.25 -19.36
CA CYS A 177 1.58 1.88 -19.48
C CYS A 177 1.54 1.13 -18.13
N LEU A 178 2.32 1.55 -17.13
CA LEU A 178 2.25 1.05 -15.75
C LEU A 178 2.02 2.19 -14.78
N LEU A 179 0.88 2.18 -14.12
CA LEU A 179 0.50 3.13 -13.07
C LEU A 179 0.56 2.43 -11.71
N LEU A 180 0.90 3.21 -10.68
CA LEU A 180 0.69 2.83 -9.29
C LEU A 180 -0.42 3.70 -8.72
N ALA A 181 -1.43 3.10 -8.10
CA ALA A 181 -2.51 3.80 -7.41
C ALA A 181 -2.47 3.49 -5.91
N LEU A 182 -2.82 4.46 -5.07
CA LEU A 182 -3.01 4.16 -3.66
C LEU A 182 -4.31 3.35 -3.48
N GLU A 183 -4.28 2.33 -2.62
CA GLU A 183 -5.46 1.50 -2.32
C GLU A 183 -6.68 2.33 -1.93
N PRO A 184 -6.58 3.35 -1.03
CA PRO A 184 -7.72 4.23 -0.72
C PRO A 184 -8.17 5.12 -1.90
N ASP A 185 -7.25 5.56 -2.79
CA ASP A 185 -7.64 6.33 -3.98
C ASP A 185 -8.49 5.50 -4.92
N ALA A 186 -8.08 4.25 -5.14
CA ALA A 186 -8.83 3.31 -5.95
C ALA A 186 -10.21 3.04 -5.35
N ALA A 187 -10.27 2.77 -4.04
CA ALA A 187 -11.55 2.56 -3.33
C ALA A 187 -12.46 3.81 -3.39
N ALA A 188 -11.91 5.02 -3.19
CA ALA A 188 -12.65 6.27 -3.30
C ALA A 188 -13.22 6.46 -4.70
N HIS A 189 -12.42 6.21 -5.72
CA HIS A 189 -12.87 6.32 -7.11
C HIS A 189 -13.99 5.33 -7.42
N ASN A 190 -13.85 4.06 -6.98
CA ASN A 190 -14.92 3.08 -7.17
C ASN A 190 -16.21 3.50 -6.45
N ALA A 191 -16.11 4.00 -5.22
CA ALA A 191 -17.27 4.44 -4.44
C ALA A 191 -18.03 5.62 -5.08
N GLN A 192 -17.34 6.52 -5.79
CA GLN A 192 -18.00 7.61 -6.54
C GLN A 192 -18.93 7.08 -7.64
N VAL A 193 -18.63 5.92 -8.21
CA VAL A 193 -19.42 5.32 -9.30
C VAL A 193 -20.40 4.28 -8.78
N SER A 194 -19.94 3.37 -7.93
CA SER A 194 -20.71 2.22 -7.43
C SER A 194 -21.65 2.60 -6.27
N GLY A 195 -21.45 3.79 -5.68
CA GLY A 195 -22.17 4.24 -4.51
C GLY A 195 -21.72 3.57 -3.21
N VAL A 196 -22.46 3.84 -2.14
CA VAL A 196 -22.17 3.38 -0.79
C VAL A 196 -23.40 2.78 -0.11
N GLN A 197 -23.17 1.97 0.92
CA GLN A 197 -24.20 1.44 1.81
C GLN A 197 -23.94 1.94 3.23
N TYR A 198 -24.90 2.60 3.83
CA TYR A 198 -24.78 3.09 5.21
C TYR A 198 -24.84 1.94 6.22
N VAL A 199 -23.97 1.99 7.22
CA VAL A 199 -23.89 1.00 8.29
C VAL A 199 -24.75 1.45 9.47
N GLY A 200 -25.81 0.71 9.80
CA GLY A 200 -26.59 0.93 11.03
C GLY A 200 -28.09 0.67 10.92
N ALA A 201 -28.72 0.56 12.09
CA ALA A 201 -30.16 0.27 12.20
C ALA A 201 -31.05 1.44 11.73
N GLU A 202 -30.55 2.67 11.78
CA GLU A 202 -31.29 3.86 11.34
C GLU A 202 -31.46 3.91 9.82
N HIS A 203 -30.58 3.19 9.09
CA HIS A 203 -30.59 3.14 7.63
C HIS A 203 -30.25 1.73 7.08
N PRO A 204 -30.96 0.67 7.46
CA PRO A 204 -30.61 -0.69 7.09
C PRO A 204 -30.68 -0.85 5.55
N GLY A 205 -29.52 -1.09 4.93
CA GLY A 205 -29.41 -1.32 3.49
C GLY A 205 -29.66 -0.09 2.61
N ARG A 206 -29.77 1.11 3.18
CA ARG A 206 -29.90 2.34 2.40
C ARG A 206 -28.65 2.56 1.56
N ARG A 207 -28.82 2.56 0.26
CA ARG A 207 -27.80 2.95 -0.70
C ARG A 207 -27.74 4.47 -0.75
N GLY A 208 -26.52 4.99 -0.88
CA GLY A 208 -26.22 6.41 -1.06
C GLY A 208 -25.22 6.60 -2.19
N SER A 209 -25.03 7.85 -2.53
CA SER A 209 -23.99 8.31 -3.45
C SER A 209 -23.04 9.23 -2.66
N LEU A 210 -21.85 9.47 -3.18
CA LEU A 210 -20.97 10.53 -2.69
C LEU A 210 -21.40 11.92 -3.22
N ASP A 211 -22.48 12.00 -3.99
CA ASP A 211 -23.02 13.27 -4.45
C ASP A 211 -23.45 14.15 -3.27
N GLY A 212 -22.95 15.37 -3.24
CA GLY A 212 -23.20 16.32 -2.15
C GLY A 212 -22.35 16.08 -0.88
N VAL A 213 -21.45 15.10 -0.89
CA VAL A 213 -20.41 14.93 0.13
C VAL A 213 -19.25 15.83 -0.22
N SER A 214 -18.95 16.83 0.63
CA SER A 214 -17.85 17.76 0.39
C SER A 214 -16.50 17.25 0.86
N ARG A 215 -16.51 16.37 1.89
CA ARG A 215 -15.33 15.75 2.48
C ARG A 215 -15.67 14.38 3.07
N PHE A 216 -14.73 13.45 2.99
CA PHE A 216 -14.88 12.11 3.53
C PHE A 216 -13.51 11.48 3.81
N MET A 217 -13.53 10.39 4.54
CA MET A 217 -12.37 9.56 4.85
C MET A 217 -12.60 8.17 4.28
N VAL A 218 -11.61 7.63 3.59
CA VAL A 218 -11.56 6.20 3.25
C VAL A 218 -10.68 5.50 4.29
N VAL A 219 -11.21 4.42 4.85
CA VAL A 219 -10.50 3.50 5.72
C VAL A 219 -10.39 2.18 4.96
N ASP A 220 -9.27 1.95 4.31
CA ASP A 220 -9.00 0.69 3.66
C ASP A 220 -8.54 -0.34 4.68
N CYS A 221 -9.40 -1.30 4.94
CA CYS A 221 -9.21 -2.35 5.91
C CYS A 221 -8.66 -3.60 5.21
N GLY A 222 -7.34 -3.66 5.08
CA GLY A 222 -6.60 -4.74 4.44
C GLY A 222 -6.31 -5.93 5.33
N GLY A 223 -5.55 -6.90 4.78
CA GLY A 223 -5.05 -8.06 5.53
C GLY A 223 -3.90 -7.71 6.45
N GLY A 224 -2.92 -6.92 5.97
CA GLY A 224 -1.72 -6.52 6.72
C GLY A 224 -1.82 -5.13 7.31
N THR A 225 -2.45 -4.20 6.60
CA THR A 225 -2.50 -2.77 6.94
C THR A 225 -3.92 -2.26 7.06
N ILE A 226 -4.08 -1.17 7.81
CA ILE A 226 -5.20 -0.25 7.73
C ILE A 226 -4.65 1.06 7.19
N ASP A 227 -5.13 1.48 6.04
CA ASP A 227 -4.72 2.70 5.38
C ASP A 227 -5.87 3.71 5.37
N ILE A 228 -5.60 4.92 5.82
CA ILE A 228 -6.58 6.00 5.88
C ILE A 228 -6.15 7.14 4.97
N THR A 229 -7.06 7.60 4.12
CA THR A 229 -6.88 8.82 3.35
C THR A 229 -8.11 9.71 3.46
N CYS A 230 -7.86 10.98 3.72
CA CYS A 230 -8.87 12.02 3.85
C CYS A 230 -8.97 12.83 2.57
N TYR A 231 -10.18 13.03 2.07
CA TYR A 231 -10.45 13.75 0.82
C TYR A 231 -11.44 14.89 1.01
N THR A 232 -11.27 15.90 0.15
CA THR A 232 -12.35 16.79 -0.26
C THR A 232 -12.70 16.53 -1.71
N ILE A 233 -13.94 16.84 -2.10
CA ILE A 233 -14.41 16.75 -3.47
C ILE A 233 -14.54 18.18 -4.01
N ASP A 234 -13.87 18.47 -5.13
CA ASP A 234 -13.98 19.78 -5.77
C ASP A 234 -15.31 19.94 -6.53
N GLY A 235 -15.60 21.16 -7.01
CA GLY A 235 -16.84 21.47 -7.73
C GLY A 235 -17.04 20.68 -9.04
N ASN A 236 -16.02 19.98 -9.53
CA ASN A 236 -16.04 19.14 -10.73
C ASN A 236 -16.07 17.64 -10.39
N GLY A 237 -16.15 17.27 -9.12
CA GLY A 237 -16.19 15.89 -8.66
C GLY A 237 -14.82 15.21 -8.58
N TYR A 238 -13.72 15.96 -8.66
CA TYR A 238 -12.38 15.42 -8.47
C TYR A 238 -12.01 15.36 -6.99
N LEU A 239 -11.18 14.38 -6.66
CA LEU A 239 -10.66 14.16 -5.31
C LEU A 239 -9.42 15.03 -5.07
N VAL A 240 -9.39 15.67 -3.92
CA VAL A 240 -8.22 16.37 -3.38
C VAL A 240 -7.82 15.65 -2.09
N GLU A 241 -6.65 15.03 -2.08
CA GLU A 241 -6.10 14.39 -0.90
C GLU A 241 -5.65 15.45 0.12
N ILE A 242 -6.23 15.38 1.31
CA ILE A 242 -5.96 16.35 2.39
C ILE A 242 -4.95 15.80 3.38
N ASP A 243 -5.01 14.50 3.67
CA ASP A 243 -4.12 13.84 4.61
C ASP A 243 -4.19 12.34 4.44
N ARG A 244 -3.13 11.63 4.82
CA ARG A 244 -3.09 10.17 4.81
C ARG A 244 -2.17 9.62 5.89
N GLU A 245 -2.51 8.44 6.40
CA GLU A 245 -1.70 7.67 7.33
C GLU A 245 -2.14 6.21 7.30
N GLY A 246 -1.29 5.30 7.76
CA GLY A 246 -1.64 3.88 7.91
C GLY A 246 -0.91 3.23 9.07
N ILE A 247 -1.45 2.10 9.51
CA ILE A 247 -0.87 1.25 10.55
C ILE A 247 -0.86 -0.22 10.12
N ALA A 248 0.08 -0.97 10.65
CA ALA A 248 0.15 -2.42 10.45
C ALA A 248 -0.77 -3.13 11.47
N GLN A 249 -2.08 -3.09 11.24
CA GLN A 249 -3.13 -3.66 12.10
C GLN A 249 -4.30 -4.21 11.27
N GLY A 250 -3.98 -4.90 10.17
CA GLY A 250 -4.99 -5.53 9.32
C GLY A 250 -5.57 -6.83 9.92
N SER A 251 -6.42 -7.50 9.15
CA SER A 251 -7.17 -8.69 9.61
C SER A 251 -6.29 -9.88 10.02
N LEU A 252 -5.04 -9.96 9.57
CA LEU A 252 -4.09 -11.00 9.98
C LEU A 252 -3.66 -10.84 11.43
N TYR A 253 -3.70 -9.63 11.98
CA TYR A 253 -3.43 -9.40 13.41
C TYR A 253 -4.53 -9.94 14.31
N VAL A 254 -5.77 -10.04 13.81
CA VAL A 254 -6.85 -10.75 14.50
C VAL A 254 -6.54 -12.26 14.60
N ASN A 255 -5.97 -12.85 13.55
CA ASN A 255 -5.55 -14.24 13.57
C ASN A 255 -4.44 -14.49 14.59
N ARG A 256 -3.48 -13.56 14.64
CA ARG A 256 -2.42 -13.59 15.64
C ARG A 256 -2.98 -13.46 17.05
N ALA A 257 -3.88 -12.51 17.28
CA ALA A 257 -4.52 -12.34 18.58
C ALA A 257 -5.30 -13.58 19.00
N LEU A 258 -6.03 -14.25 18.09
CA LEU A 258 -6.66 -15.53 18.38
C LEU A 258 -5.62 -16.58 18.77
N ARG A 259 -4.53 -16.70 18.00
CA ARG A 259 -3.45 -17.63 18.34
C ARG A 259 -2.94 -17.39 19.75
N ASP A 260 -2.56 -16.17 20.05
CA ASP A 260 -1.87 -15.84 21.30
C ASP A 260 -2.80 -15.85 22.51
N LEU A 261 -4.01 -15.36 22.38
CA LEU A 261 -4.97 -15.22 23.47
C LEU A 261 -5.80 -16.50 23.71
N VAL A 262 -5.99 -17.32 22.67
CA VAL A 262 -6.93 -18.44 22.74
C VAL A 262 -6.26 -19.78 22.41
N LEU A 263 -5.64 -19.92 21.24
CA LEU A 263 -5.11 -21.22 20.81
C LEU A 263 -3.89 -21.64 21.64
N VAL A 264 -2.97 -20.74 21.93
CA VAL A 264 -1.79 -21.03 22.77
C VAL A 264 -2.22 -21.52 24.14
N PRO A 265 -3.12 -20.88 24.91
CA PRO A 265 -3.63 -21.41 26.16
C PRO A 265 -4.36 -22.76 26.02
N LYS A 266 -5.24 -22.89 25.01
CA LYS A 266 -6.00 -24.13 24.79
C LYS A 266 -5.10 -25.34 24.45
N LEU A 267 -4.04 -25.10 23.68
CA LEU A 267 -3.10 -26.13 23.22
C LEU A 267 -1.92 -26.37 24.17
N GLY A 268 -2.01 -25.99 25.46
CA GLY A 268 -1.03 -26.34 26.48
C GLY A 268 -0.04 -25.23 26.84
N GLY A 269 -0.25 -24.01 26.37
CA GLY A 269 0.61 -22.86 26.64
C GLY A 269 1.75 -22.69 25.62
N GLN A 270 2.57 -21.66 25.86
CA GLN A 270 3.58 -21.20 24.89
C GLN A 270 4.64 -22.24 24.52
N GLU A 271 5.04 -23.05 25.50
CA GLU A 271 6.09 -24.08 25.31
C GLU A 271 5.56 -25.23 24.46
N GLU A 272 4.36 -25.72 24.76
CA GLU A 272 3.72 -26.78 24.00
C GLU A 272 3.34 -26.31 22.59
N TYR A 273 2.87 -25.09 22.45
CA TYR A 273 2.57 -24.50 21.13
C TYR A 273 3.83 -24.44 20.24
N ARG A 274 4.98 -24.01 20.79
CA ARG A 274 6.27 -24.02 20.05
C ARG A 274 6.69 -25.44 19.66
N ARG A 275 6.44 -26.44 20.53
CA ARG A 275 6.69 -27.83 20.17
C ARG A 275 5.82 -28.27 18.99
N LEU A 276 4.52 -27.91 19.02
CA LEU A 276 3.59 -28.20 17.91
C LEU A 276 4.01 -27.49 16.62
N GLU A 277 4.51 -26.26 16.67
CA GLU A 277 5.08 -25.57 15.51
C GLU A 277 6.25 -26.32 14.86
N GLN A 278 7.04 -27.06 15.65
CA GLN A 278 8.13 -27.87 15.12
C GLN A 278 7.68 -29.21 14.52
N VAL A 279 6.69 -29.87 15.14
CA VAL A 279 6.28 -31.24 14.75
C VAL A 279 5.10 -31.27 13.78
N ALA A 280 4.23 -30.24 13.80
CA ALA A 280 3.00 -30.16 13.01
C ALA A 280 2.71 -28.74 12.50
N PRO A 281 3.71 -27.96 11.98
CA PRO A 281 3.53 -26.56 11.61
C PRO A 281 2.39 -26.37 10.62
N HIS A 282 2.28 -27.25 9.66
CA HIS A 282 1.26 -27.18 8.63
C HIS A 282 -0.16 -27.39 9.18
N ALA A 283 -0.33 -28.28 10.17
CA ALA A 283 -1.64 -28.49 10.78
C ALA A 283 -2.09 -27.30 11.63
N LEU A 284 -1.16 -26.59 12.28
CA LEU A 284 -1.44 -25.31 12.94
C LEU A 284 -1.83 -24.22 11.93
N GLU A 285 -1.15 -24.19 10.79
CA GLU A 285 -1.49 -23.24 9.72
C GLU A 285 -2.88 -23.53 9.12
N GLU A 286 -3.27 -24.80 8.96
CA GLU A 286 -4.62 -25.19 8.55
C GLU A 286 -5.67 -24.73 9.56
N LEU A 287 -5.40 -24.85 10.86
CA LEU A 287 -6.28 -24.39 11.92
C LEU A 287 -6.50 -22.86 11.85
N LEU A 288 -5.43 -22.09 11.68
CA LEU A 288 -5.52 -20.64 11.51
C LEU A 288 -6.22 -20.23 10.20
N ARG A 289 -6.09 -21.04 9.17
CA ARG A 289 -6.80 -20.81 7.89
C ARG A 289 -8.30 -21.09 8.03
N ASP A 290 -8.67 -22.10 8.80
CA ASP A 290 -10.08 -22.39 9.10
C ASP A 290 -10.70 -21.23 9.90
N TRP A 291 -9.96 -20.68 10.85
CA TRP A 291 -10.34 -19.44 11.52
C TRP A 291 -10.51 -18.26 10.55
N GLU A 292 -9.57 -18.04 9.63
CA GLU A 292 -9.65 -16.96 8.64
C GLU A 292 -10.96 -17.00 7.86
N ILE A 293 -11.43 -18.19 7.49
CA ILE A 293 -12.70 -18.39 6.79
C ILE A 293 -13.90 -18.10 7.71
N LYS A 294 -13.80 -18.52 8.97
CA LYS A 294 -14.92 -18.51 9.94
C LYS A 294 -15.04 -17.21 10.72
N LYS A 295 -13.95 -16.44 10.90
CA LYS A 295 -13.96 -15.18 11.69
C LYS A 295 -14.94 -14.13 11.18
N GLY A 296 -15.28 -14.15 9.88
CA GLY A 296 -16.31 -13.27 9.31
C GLY A 296 -17.71 -13.46 9.90
N ARG A 297 -17.96 -14.58 10.61
CA ARG A 297 -19.24 -14.87 11.30
C ARG A 297 -19.36 -14.15 12.64
N VAL A 298 -18.27 -13.61 13.19
CA VAL A 298 -18.27 -12.90 14.47
C VAL A 298 -19.12 -11.65 14.37
N THR A 299 -20.10 -11.53 15.27
CA THR A 299 -20.95 -10.36 15.41
C THR A 299 -20.98 -9.90 16.87
N PRO A 300 -21.46 -8.66 17.15
CA PRO A 300 -21.61 -8.19 18.52
C PRO A 300 -22.50 -9.09 19.37
N ASP A 301 -23.53 -9.64 18.76
CA ASP A 301 -24.58 -10.42 19.42
C ASP A 301 -24.36 -11.94 19.27
N SER A 302 -23.20 -12.39 18.76
CA SER A 302 -22.89 -13.82 18.65
C SER A 302 -22.85 -14.47 20.02
N THR A 303 -23.56 -15.59 20.18
CA THR A 303 -23.56 -16.45 21.36
C THR A 303 -22.98 -17.83 21.07
N ASP A 304 -23.01 -18.25 19.81
CA ASP A 304 -22.58 -19.56 19.38
C ASP A 304 -21.06 -19.67 19.32
N HIS A 305 -20.58 -20.89 19.56
CA HIS A 305 -19.18 -21.23 19.39
C HIS A 305 -18.80 -21.25 17.89
N ILE A 306 -17.54 -20.93 17.61
CA ILE A 306 -16.91 -21.19 16.31
C ILE A 306 -16.07 -22.46 16.47
N TRP A 307 -16.39 -23.49 15.73
CA TRP A 307 -15.66 -24.75 15.73
C TRP A 307 -14.54 -24.70 14.71
N LEU A 308 -13.30 -24.89 15.13
CA LEU A 308 -12.14 -25.03 14.27
C LEU A 308 -11.80 -26.51 14.13
N ASP A 309 -11.66 -26.97 12.92
CA ASP A 309 -11.44 -28.36 12.56
C ASP A 309 -10.08 -28.88 13.08
N LEU A 310 -10.09 -29.75 14.08
CA LEU A 310 -8.91 -30.36 14.67
C LEU A 310 -8.46 -31.56 13.83
N LYS A 311 -7.63 -31.30 12.83
CA LYS A 311 -7.10 -32.35 11.96
C LYS A 311 -6.34 -33.42 12.77
N MET A 312 -6.50 -34.67 12.39
CA MET A 312 -5.76 -35.81 12.95
C MET A 312 -4.24 -35.61 12.87
N SER A 313 -3.76 -34.85 11.88
CA SER A 313 -2.34 -34.47 11.75
C SER A 313 -1.83 -33.60 12.90
N LEU A 314 -2.70 -32.85 13.58
CA LEU A 314 -2.41 -32.09 14.80
C LEU A 314 -2.78 -32.87 16.03
N ALA A 315 -3.97 -33.47 16.08
CA ALA A 315 -4.51 -34.19 17.24
C ALA A 315 -3.54 -35.24 17.80
N LYS A 316 -2.92 -36.03 16.93
CA LYS A 316 -1.93 -37.08 17.34
C LYS A 316 -0.66 -36.55 18.01
N HIS A 317 -0.44 -35.26 17.99
CA HIS A 317 0.71 -34.58 18.61
C HIS A 317 0.34 -33.84 19.90
N LEU A 318 -0.95 -33.77 20.26
CA LEU A 318 -1.37 -33.19 21.52
C LEU A 318 -0.96 -34.13 22.67
N SER A 319 -0.66 -33.56 23.85
CA SER A 319 -0.45 -34.34 25.05
C SER A 319 -1.78 -34.84 25.61
N ASP A 320 -1.74 -35.94 26.38
CA ASP A 320 -2.95 -36.48 27.04
C ASP A 320 -3.64 -35.41 27.90
N GLU A 321 -2.86 -34.60 28.64
CA GLU A 321 -3.38 -33.49 29.45
C GLU A 321 -4.13 -32.43 28.61
N VAL A 322 -3.63 -32.09 27.43
CA VAL A 322 -4.30 -31.13 26.52
C VAL A 322 -5.57 -31.76 25.98
N THR A 323 -5.52 -33.03 25.58
CA THR A 323 -6.69 -33.74 25.04
C THR A 323 -7.79 -33.83 26.09
N GLU A 324 -7.47 -34.32 27.33
CA GLU A 324 -8.44 -34.40 28.43
C GLU A 324 -9.07 -33.05 28.78
N ARG A 325 -8.28 -31.98 28.73
CA ARG A 325 -8.78 -30.62 28.99
C ARG A 325 -9.70 -30.11 27.89
N LEU A 326 -9.38 -30.37 26.64
CA LEU A 326 -10.25 -30.02 25.50
C LEU A 326 -11.57 -30.79 25.61
N ASP A 327 -11.52 -32.10 25.78
CA ASP A 327 -12.71 -32.96 25.95
C ASP A 327 -13.63 -32.46 27.08
N ALA A 328 -13.04 -32.13 28.23
CA ALA A 328 -13.80 -31.62 29.38
C ALA A 328 -14.44 -30.23 29.12
N SER A 329 -13.85 -29.41 28.25
CA SER A 329 -14.33 -28.06 27.96
C SER A 329 -15.24 -27.97 26.73
N GLN A 330 -15.36 -29.08 25.97
CA GLN A 330 -16.03 -29.14 24.67
C GLN A 330 -17.08 -30.26 24.57
N ASP A 331 -17.66 -30.67 25.71
CA ASP A 331 -18.68 -31.73 25.79
C ASP A 331 -18.25 -33.07 25.12
N GLY A 332 -16.94 -33.34 25.08
CA GLY A 332 -16.36 -34.54 24.48
C GLY A 332 -16.19 -34.47 22.96
N ASP A 333 -16.24 -33.28 22.36
CA ASP A 333 -15.93 -33.07 20.93
C ASP A 333 -14.41 -33.18 20.72
N ASP A 334 -13.95 -34.25 20.10
CA ASP A 334 -12.55 -34.55 19.81
C ASP A 334 -12.17 -34.19 18.33
N GLU A 335 -13.12 -33.76 17.55
CA GLU A 335 -12.92 -33.39 16.12
C GLU A 335 -12.66 -31.89 15.91
N ASN A 336 -13.00 -31.05 16.91
CA ASN A 336 -12.92 -29.59 16.78
C ASN A 336 -12.22 -28.94 17.97
N ILE A 337 -11.79 -27.70 17.80
CA ILE A 337 -11.47 -26.76 18.87
C ILE A 337 -12.56 -25.70 18.93
N TRP A 338 -13.26 -25.62 20.05
CA TRP A 338 -14.32 -24.64 20.24
C TRP A 338 -13.74 -23.29 20.64
N ILE A 339 -14.12 -22.26 19.89
CA ILE A 339 -13.82 -20.86 20.20
C ILE A 339 -15.13 -20.21 20.64
N THR A 340 -15.21 -19.81 21.89
CA THR A 340 -16.41 -19.13 22.41
C THR A 340 -16.60 -17.78 21.73
N ALA A 341 -17.82 -17.24 21.76
CA ALA A 341 -18.11 -15.93 21.20
C ALA A 341 -17.27 -14.82 21.85
N ASP A 342 -17.00 -14.92 23.17
CA ASP A 342 -16.16 -13.96 23.88
C ASP A 342 -14.68 -14.08 23.49
N GLU A 343 -14.16 -15.30 23.37
CA GLU A 343 -12.80 -15.54 22.88
C GLU A 343 -12.64 -15.00 21.44
N ALA A 344 -13.62 -15.24 20.57
CA ALA A 344 -13.61 -14.72 19.23
C ALA A 344 -13.60 -13.18 19.22
N ARG A 345 -14.45 -12.53 20.02
CA ARG A 345 -14.47 -11.06 20.16
C ARG A 345 -13.17 -10.53 20.73
N SER A 346 -12.56 -11.19 21.71
CA SER A 346 -11.29 -10.76 22.31
C SER A 346 -10.16 -10.65 21.30
N ALA A 347 -10.14 -11.53 20.28
CA ALA A 347 -9.16 -11.46 19.20
C ALA A 347 -9.34 -10.18 18.34
N PHE A 348 -10.56 -9.75 18.10
CA PHE A 348 -10.84 -8.48 17.41
C PHE A 348 -10.53 -7.29 18.32
N ASP A 349 -10.89 -7.36 19.59
CA ASP A 349 -10.70 -6.28 20.56
C ASP A 349 -9.22 -6.01 20.88
N ALA A 350 -8.34 -6.94 20.58
CA ALA A 350 -6.90 -6.72 20.61
C ALA A 350 -6.37 -5.84 19.46
N VAL A 351 -7.14 -5.67 18.40
CA VAL A 351 -6.73 -4.95 17.16
C VAL A 351 -7.52 -3.67 16.94
N ILE A 352 -8.81 -3.70 17.19
CA ILE A 352 -9.73 -2.60 16.88
C ILE A 352 -9.38 -1.27 17.58
N PRO A 353 -8.91 -1.21 18.84
CA PRO A 353 -8.59 0.04 19.51
C PRO A 353 -7.60 0.91 18.74
N ASP A 354 -6.54 0.34 18.17
CA ASP A 354 -5.55 1.08 17.39
C ASP A 354 -6.17 1.66 16.12
N ILE A 355 -7.10 0.92 15.51
CA ILE A 355 -7.86 1.40 14.33
C ILE A 355 -8.74 2.58 14.71
N LEU A 356 -9.45 2.50 15.84
CA LEU A 356 -10.31 3.58 16.33
C LEU A 356 -9.51 4.83 16.64
N GLU A 357 -8.33 4.69 17.27
CA GLU A 357 -7.44 5.80 17.58
C GLU A 357 -6.94 6.49 16.30
N LEU A 358 -6.54 5.70 15.29
CA LEU A 358 -6.11 6.25 14.00
C LEU A 358 -7.24 7.01 13.31
N VAL A 359 -8.45 6.42 13.27
CA VAL A 359 -9.64 7.08 12.70
C VAL A 359 -9.95 8.38 13.43
N ASP A 360 -9.89 8.40 14.77
CA ASP A 360 -10.16 9.59 15.56
C ASP A 360 -9.16 10.72 15.28
N ARG A 361 -7.89 10.39 15.25
CA ARG A 361 -6.81 11.33 14.91
C ARG A 361 -6.99 11.92 13.51
N LYS A 362 -7.29 11.09 12.52
CA LYS A 362 -7.50 11.55 11.13
C LYS A 362 -8.79 12.37 10.95
N LEU A 363 -9.84 12.10 11.70
CA LEU A 363 -11.04 12.95 11.72
C LEU A 363 -10.75 14.33 12.32
N ALA A 364 -9.94 14.38 13.38
CA ALA A 364 -9.50 15.66 13.96
C ALA A 364 -8.62 16.45 12.96
N ASP A 365 -7.69 15.78 12.27
CA ASP A 365 -6.85 16.38 11.23
C ASP A 365 -7.69 16.90 10.06
N LEU A 366 -8.64 16.11 9.56
CA LEU A 366 -9.54 16.51 8.47
C LEU A 366 -10.33 17.78 8.85
N THR A 367 -10.84 17.83 10.08
CA THR A 367 -11.55 19.00 10.59
C THR A 367 -10.65 20.24 10.70
N ARG A 368 -9.41 20.06 11.15
CA ARG A 368 -8.42 21.15 11.30
C ARG A 368 -7.93 21.69 9.96
N LEU A 369 -7.75 20.81 8.97
CA LEU A 369 -7.13 21.11 7.68
C LEU A 369 -8.14 21.61 6.63
N THR A 370 -9.44 21.53 6.91
CA THR A 370 -10.48 22.00 6.00
C THR A 370 -11.27 23.15 6.62
N THR A 371 -11.56 24.16 5.81
CA THR A 371 -12.34 25.35 6.25
C THR A 371 -13.84 25.12 6.26
N ALA A 372 -14.32 23.97 5.80
CA ALA A 372 -15.74 23.66 5.74
C ALA A 372 -16.31 23.55 7.17
N ALA A 373 -17.30 24.38 7.47
CA ALA A 373 -18.03 24.36 8.75
C ALA A 373 -18.90 23.11 8.92
N ASP A 374 -19.08 22.34 7.86
CA ASP A 374 -19.93 21.16 7.83
C ASP A 374 -19.13 19.92 8.25
N LYS A 375 -19.76 19.09 9.03
CA LYS A 375 -19.20 17.91 9.71
C LYS A 375 -18.47 16.97 8.75
N PRO A 376 -17.48 16.19 9.22
CA PRO A 376 -16.95 15.07 8.48
C PRO A 376 -18.08 14.10 8.23
N ASP A 377 -18.55 14.09 7.02
CA ASP A 377 -19.87 13.56 6.79
C ASP A 377 -19.83 12.07 6.63
N LEU A 378 -18.66 11.52 6.20
CA LEU A 378 -18.60 10.11 5.86
C LEU A 378 -17.25 9.47 6.19
N VAL A 379 -17.30 8.32 6.85
CA VAL A 379 -16.18 7.35 6.97
C VAL A 379 -16.54 6.14 6.13
N LEU A 380 -15.88 6.00 4.99
CA LEU A 380 -16.09 4.93 4.03
C LEU A 380 -15.12 3.79 4.31
N LEU A 381 -15.64 2.60 4.59
CA LEU A 381 -14.86 1.39 4.77
C LEU A 381 -14.70 0.65 3.45
N ALA A 382 -13.47 0.32 3.11
CA ALA A 382 -13.07 -0.49 1.96
C ALA A 382 -12.19 -1.67 2.40
N GLY A 383 -11.82 -2.53 1.45
CA GLY A 383 -10.97 -3.68 1.71
C GLY A 383 -11.66 -4.89 2.31
N GLY A 384 -10.95 -6.02 2.32
CA GLY A 384 -11.53 -7.31 2.74
C GLY A 384 -11.97 -7.36 4.20
N PHE A 385 -11.21 -6.75 5.10
CA PHE A 385 -11.54 -6.72 6.54
C PHE A 385 -12.77 -5.85 6.84
N ALA A 386 -13.08 -4.89 5.97
CA ALA A 386 -14.34 -4.11 6.06
C ALA A 386 -15.61 -4.97 5.95
N GLN A 387 -15.52 -6.24 5.53
CA GLN A 387 -16.66 -7.17 5.57
C GLN A 387 -17.02 -7.61 6.99
N SER A 388 -16.10 -7.50 7.96
CA SER A 388 -16.35 -7.88 9.35
C SER A 388 -17.50 -7.07 9.94
N ARG A 389 -18.58 -7.76 10.31
CA ARG A 389 -19.73 -7.15 10.98
C ARG A 389 -19.34 -6.59 12.35
N TYR A 390 -18.39 -7.24 13.02
CA TYR A 390 -17.90 -6.78 14.32
C TYR A 390 -17.12 -5.48 14.21
N LEU A 391 -16.17 -5.38 13.26
CA LEU A 391 -15.44 -4.15 12.99
C LEU A 391 -16.37 -2.98 12.64
N ARG A 392 -17.32 -3.22 11.72
CA ARG A 392 -18.32 -2.20 11.32
C ARG A 392 -19.14 -1.70 12.52
N HIS A 393 -19.57 -2.61 13.39
CA HIS A 393 -20.30 -2.26 14.59
C HIS A 393 -19.46 -1.40 15.53
N ARG A 394 -18.22 -1.81 15.82
CA ARG A 394 -17.32 -1.09 16.73
C ARG A 394 -17.01 0.32 16.20
N LEU A 395 -16.73 0.48 14.92
CA LEU A 395 -16.52 1.78 14.28
C LEU A 395 -17.79 2.65 14.36
N ARG A 396 -18.96 2.10 14.04
CA ARG A 396 -20.21 2.85 14.11
C ARG A 396 -20.52 3.33 15.53
N GLU A 397 -20.39 2.45 16.53
CA GLU A 397 -20.65 2.81 17.92
C GLU A 397 -19.68 3.89 18.40
N TYR A 398 -18.41 3.76 18.06
CA TYR A 398 -17.39 4.73 18.43
C TYR A 398 -17.60 6.11 17.78
N LEU A 399 -18.05 6.13 16.54
CA LEU A 399 -18.26 7.36 15.75
C LEU A 399 -19.68 7.95 15.89
N ARG A 400 -20.55 7.32 16.70
CA ARG A 400 -21.94 7.76 16.86
C ARG A 400 -22.04 9.25 17.15
N GLY A 401 -22.81 9.99 16.33
CA GLY A 401 -23.01 11.43 16.44
C GLY A 401 -21.82 12.29 15.97
N ARG A 402 -20.71 11.68 15.52
CA ARG A 402 -19.52 12.38 15.00
C ARG A 402 -19.33 12.22 13.50
N ALA A 403 -19.59 11.04 12.98
CA ALA A 403 -19.50 10.75 11.56
C ALA A 403 -20.45 9.61 11.17
N VAL A 404 -20.80 9.55 9.90
CA VAL A 404 -21.59 8.46 9.32
C VAL A 404 -20.64 7.40 8.78
N VAL A 405 -20.84 6.15 9.18
CA VAL A 405 -20.06 5.02 8.65
C VAL A 405 -20.79 4.40 7.47
N ALA A 406 -20.08 4.24 6.37
CA ALA A 406 -20.57 3.56 5.18
C ALA A 406 -19.56 2.53 4.68
N VAL A 407 -20.02 1.63 3.84
CA VAL A 407 -19.21 0.62 3.17
C VAL A 407 -19.64 0.56 1.72
N THR A 408 -18.74 0.22 0.83
CA THR A 408 -19.10 -0.03 -0.56
C THR A 408 -19.92 -1.32 -0.70
N PRO A 409 -20.65 -1.52 -1.81
CA PRO A 409 -21.45 -2.72 -2.01
C PRO A 409 -20.65 -4.02 -1.96
N GLN A 410 -19.40 -4.01 -2.43
CA GLN A 410 -18.51 -5.17 -2.50
C GLN A 410 -17.09 -4.84 -2.03
N PRO A 411 -16.85 -4.65 -0.74
CA PRO A 411 -15.59 -4.13 -0.21
C PRO A 411 -14.34 -4.92 -0.63
N GLN A 412 -14.48 -6.21 -0.90
CA GLN A 412 -13.36 -7.07 -1.31
C GLN A 412 -12.83 -6.81 -2.72
N VAL A 413 -13.63 -6.16 -3.59
CA VAL A 413 -13.26 -5.88 -4.99
C VAL A 413 -13.16 -4.39 -5.31
N ASP A 414 -13.50 -3.52 -4.35
CA ASP A 414 -13.50 -2.07 -4.57
C ASP A 414 -12.15 -1.53 -5.02
N VAL A 415 -11.09 -2.00 -4.40
CA VAL A 415 -9.72 -1.57 -4.70
C VAL A 415 -9.34 -1.99 -6.12
N VAL A 416 -9.66 -3.22 -6.53
CA VAL A 416 -9.31 -3.69 -7.89
C VAL A 416 -10.15 -3.05 -8.98
N GLU A 417 -11.46 -2.87 -8.75
CA GLU A 417 -12.31 -2.15 -9.71
C GLU A 417 -11.90 -0.67 -9.79
N GLY A 418 -11.59 -0.07 -8.64
CA GLY A 418 -11.05 1.29 -8.56
C GLY A 418 -9.70 1.44 -9.28
N ALA A 419 -8.83 0.43 -9.22
CA ALA A 419 -7.57 0.43 -9.97
C ALA A 419 -7.81 0.45 -11.50
N VAL A 420 -8.81 -0.28 -12.01
CA VAL A 420 -9.21 -0.20 -13.42
C VAL A 420 -9.71 1.19 -13.78
N ARG A 421 -10.57 1.79 -12.93
CA ARG A 421 -11.08 3.15 -13.12
C ARG A 421 -9.98 4.19 -13.06
N PHE A 422 -9.02 4.01 -12.15
CA PHE A 422 -7.84 4.87 -12.02
C PHE A 422 -6.98 4.81 -13.28
N ALA A 423 -6.72 3.60 -13.81
CA ALA A 423 -6.02 3.43 -15.08
C ALA A 423 -6.75 4.08 -16.26
N TYR A 424 -8.07 4.10 -16.20
CA TYR A 424 -8.91 4.68 -17.25
C TYR A 424 -8.91 6.21 -17.22
N ASN A 425 -9.16 6.81 -16.05
CA ASN A 425 -9.27 8.26 -15.84
C ASN A 425 -9.04 8.61 -14.37
N PRO A 426 -7.80 8.90 -13.95
CA PRO A 426 -7.49 9.25 -12.56
C PRO A 426 -8.34 10.43 -12.06
N LYS A 427 -8.92 10.29 -10.87
CA LYS A 427 -9.77 11.32 -10.27
C LYS A 427 -9.09 12.15 -9.19
N VAL A 428 -7.94 11.73 -8.70
CA VAL A 428 -7.15 12.53 -7.74
C VAL A 428 -6.47 13.66 -8.50
N ARG A 429 -6.84 14.90 -8.22
CA ARG A 429 -6.35 16.09 -8.91
C ARG A 429 -5.25 16.82 -8.17
N ALA A 430 -5.23 16.70 -6.84
CA ALA A 430 -4.19 17.30 -6.01
C ALA A 430 -3.94 16.46 -4.77
N ARG A 431 -2.73 16.57 -4.23
CA ARG A 431 -2.29 15.85 -3.03
C ARG A 431 -1.59 16.78 -2.07
N ARG A 432 -1.73 16.53 -0.79
CA ARG A 432 -0.95 17.20 0.23
C ARG A 432 0.45 16.60 0.28
N SER A 433 1.47 17.43 0.12
CA SER A 433 2.86 17.00 0.25
C SER A 433 3.18 16.62 1.71
N GLN A 434 3.75 15.43 1.91
CA GLN A 434 4.17 14.96 3.25
C GLN A 434 5.53 15.52 3.67
N TYR A 435 6.32 15.98 2.68
CA TYR A 435 7.66 16.52 2.87
C TYR A 435 7.80 17.83 2.11
N THR A 436 8.74 18.65 2.55
CA THR A 436 9.35 19.68 1.74
C THR A 436 10.38 19.02 0.84
N TYR A 437 10.27 19.22 -0.47
CA TYR A 437 11.21 18.72 -1.47
C TYR A 437 11.94 19.87 -2.13
N GLY A 438 13.21 19.67 -2.46
CA GLY A 438 14.01 20.67 -3.13
C GLY A 438 15.36 20.15 -3.61
N THR A 439 16.21 21.08 -4.05
CA THR A 439 17.56 20.80 -4.51
C THR A 439 18.55 21.74 -3.82
N GLU A 440 19.83 21.39 -3.91
CA GLU A 440 20.92 22.25 -3.48
C GLU A 440 21.21 23.33 -4.53
N ILE A 441 21.42 24.56 -4.07
CA ILE A 441 21.89 25.67 -4.90
C ILE A 441 22.99 26.50 -4.22
N CYS A 442 23.70 27.27 -5.03
CA CYS A 442 24.51 28.41 -4.59
C CYS A 442 23.67 29.68 -4.67
N ALA A 443 23.31 30.28 -3.55
CA ALA A 443 22.54 31.52 -3.46
C ALA A 443 23.43 32.71 -3.04
N PRO A 444 23.05 33.99 -3.22
CA PRO A 444 23.79 35.14 -2.70
C PRO A 444 24.05 34.98 -1.20
N PHE A 445 25.30 35.26 -0.77
CA PHE A 445 25.69 35.13 0.63
C PHE A 445 25.11 36.28 1.48
N GLU A 446 24.39 35.95 2.53
CA GLU A 446 23.79 36.89 3.47
C GLU A 446 24.65 37.05 4.70
N HIS A 447 25.45 38.14 4.74
CA HIS A 447 26.32 38.46 5.91
C HIS A 447 25.50 38.59 7.19
N GLY A 448 25.97 37.96 8.25
CA GLY A 448 25.28 37.92 9.55
C GLY A 448 24.19 36.87 9.69
N THR A 449 23.79 36.22 8.61
CA THR A 449 22.79 35.13 8.57
C THR A 449 23.45 33.81 8.19
N ASP A 450 24.22 33.81 7.08
CA ASP A 450 24.86 32.59 6.58
C ASP A 450 26.19 32.32 7.33
N PRO A 451 26.46 31.04 7.66
CA PRO A 451 27.73 30.65 8.26
C PRO A 451 28.92 30.93 7.32
N LEU A 452 30.00 31.48 7.83
CA LEU A 452 31.21 31.77 7.04
C LEU A 452 31.80 30.53 6.38
N GLY A 453 31.60 29.32 6.96
CA GLY A 453 32.03 28.06 6.37
C GLY A 453 31.33 27.70 5.04
N LYS A 454 30.17 28.31 4.76
CA LYS A 454 29.41 28.13 3.51
C LYS A 454 29.70 29.22 2.48
N LEU A 455 30.56 30.18 2.79
CA LEU A 455 30.93 31.23 1.86
C LEU A 455 31.77 30.67 0.70
N TYR A 456 31.28 30.88 -0.50
CA TYR A 456 31.97 30.58 -1.75
C TYR A 456 32.17 31.86 -2.56
N ARG A 457 33.36 32.10 -3.06
CA ARG A 457 33.64 33.21 -3.97
C ARG A 457 33.80 32.66 -5.38
N SER A 458 32.85 32.99 -6.24
CA SER A 458 32.89 32.58 -7.63
C SER A 458 34.09 33.22 -8.37
N GLY A 459 34.50 32.60 -9.48
CA GLY A 459 35.53 33.17 -10.36
C GLY A 459 35.18 34.55 -10.92
N MET A 460 33.90 34.93 -10.86
CA MET A 460 33.41 36.28 -11.24
C MET A 460 33.38 37.25 -10.05
N GLY A 461 33.91 36.86 -8.87
CA GLY A 461 33.98 37.69 -7.67
C GLY A 461 32.67 37.84 -6.89
N LYS A 462 31.62 37.06 -7.23
CA LYS A 462 30.37 37.03 -6.45
C LYS A 462 30.57 36.23 -5.17
N GLU A 463 30.05 36.75 -4.04
CA GLU A 463 29.97 36.00 -2.78
C GLU A 463 28.67 35.22 -2.74
N LEU A 464 28.77 33.89 -2.68
CA LEU A 464 27.67 32.93 -2.70
C LEU A 464 27.72 32.08 -1.42
N CYS A 465 26.55 31.60 -1.02
CA CYS A 465 26.37 30.59 0.03
C CYS A 465 26.11 29.24 -0.61
N ARG A 466 26.96 28.25 -0.31
CA ARG A 466 26.75 26.84 -0.71
C ARG A 466 25.68 26.20 0.15
N ASP A 467 25.24 25.03 -0.29
CA ASP A 467 24.34 24.14 0.45
C ASP A 467 23.00 24.81 0.81
N ARG A 468 22.56 25.83 0.05
CA ARG A 468 21.25 26.45 0.23
C ARG A 468 20.18 25.49 -0.31
N PHE A 469 19.10 25.35 0.45
CA PHE A 469 17.96 24.54 0.04
C PHE A 469 17.02 25.39 -0.85
N ASP A 470 16.86 25.01 -2.11
CA ASP A 470 15.86 25.62 -2.99
C ASP A 470 14.60 24.74 -3.03
N VAL A 471 13.49 25.29 -2.55
CA VAL A 471 12.27 24.52 -2.26
C VAL A 471 11.40 24.41 -3.52
N PHE A 472 11.05 23.19 -3.90
CA PHE A 472 10.07 22.91 -4.96
C PHE A 472 8.64 22.96 -4.44
N VAL A 473 8.40 22.37 -3.28
CA VAL A 473 7.13 22.29 -2.57
C VAL A 473 7.38 22.13 -1.08
N ASN A 474 6.57 22.78 -0.25
CA ASN A 474 6.65 22.64 1.20
C ASN A 474 5.80 21.50 1.74
N ALA A 475 6.24 20.92 2.86
CA ALA A 475 5.42 19.99 3.63
C ALA A 475 4.07 20.65 3.98
N GLY A 476 2.99 19.95 3.66
CA GLY A 476 1.63 20.42 3.92
C GLY A 476 0.99 21.24 2.79
N ASP A 477 1.72 21.59 1.73
CA ASP A 477 1.13 22.26 0.57
C ASP A 477 0.28 21.29 -0.26
N ILE A 478 -0.83 21.79 -0.81
CA ILE A 478 -1.68 21.03 -1.76
C ILE A 478 -1.11 21.22 -3.15
N VAL A 479 -0.63 20.16 -3.75
CA VAL A 479 0.07 20.18 -5.05
C VAL A 479 -0.82 19.54 -6.12
N PRO A 480 -1.10 20.25 -7.22
CA PRO A 480 -1.80 19.67 -8.37
C PRO A 480 -0.99 18.52 -9.01
N VAL A 481 -1.67 17.43 -9.36
CA VAL A 481 -1.04 16.25 -9.98
C VAL A 481 -0.65 16.54 -11.44
N ASP A 482 -1.44 17.36 -12.12
CA ASP A 482 -1.32 17.65 -13.56
C ASP A 482 -0.47 18.89 -13.89
N LYS A 483 0.10 19.56 -12.88
CA LYS A 483 0.91 20.77 -13.07
C LYS A 483 2.29 20.61 -12.47
N PRO A 484 3.36 20.60 -13.28
CA PRO A 484 4.71 20.62 -12.76
C PRO A 484 5.03 21.95 -12.06
N THR A 485 5.82 21.89 -11.00
CA THR A 485 6.57 23.04 -10.51
C THR A 485 7.73 23.27 -11.47
N VAL A 486 7.88 24.50 -11.98
CA VAL A 486 8.90 24.85 -12.97
C VAL A 486 9.90 25.79 -12.33
N LEU A 487 11.18 25.44 -12.41
CA LEU A 487 12.30 26.19 -11.83
C LEU A 487 13.41 26.29 -12.86
N GLU A 488 14.01 27.47 -12.96
CA GLU A 488 15.12 27.76 -13.89
C GLU A 488 16.43 27.94 -13.09
N PHE A 489 17.47 27.28 -13.55
CA PHE A 489 18.80 27.30 -12.94
C PHE A 489 19.85 27.71 -13.97
N VAL A 490 20.86 28.44 -13.53
CA VAL A 490 22.01 28.82 -14.34
C VAL A 490 23.29 28.30 -13.72
N PRO A 491 24.33 27.95 -14.50
CA PRO A 491 25.62 27.53 -13.96
C PRO A 491 26.24 28.60 -13.07
N VAL A 492 27.04 28.18 -12.09
CA VAL A 492 27.71 29.12 -11.15
C VAL A 492 28.93 29.75 -11.77
N GLU A 493 29.70 28.97 -12.55
CA GLU A 493 30.95 29.39 -13.18
C GLU A 493 30.87 29.35 -14.70
N ARG A 494 31.63 30.22 -15.35
CA ARG A 494 31.73 30.21 -16.82
C ARG A 494 32.35 28.95 -17.39
N THR A 495 33.13 28.27 -16.58
CA THR A 495 33.86 27.03 -16.91
C THR A 495 33.03 25.79 -16.69
N ASP A 496 31.85 25.90 -16.10
CA ASP A 496 30.99 24.74 -15.85
C ASP A 496 30.49 24.18 -17.17
N ASP A 497 30.87 22.95 -17.46
CA ASP A 497 30.47 22.17 -18.64
C ASP A 497 29.35 21.16 -18.33
N ALA A 498 28.91 21.10 -17.07
CA ALA A 498 27.76 20.31 -16.62
C ALA A 498 27.06 20.98 -15.41
N MET A 499 25.79 20.69 -15.23
CA MET A 499 25.04 20.99 -14.02
C MET A 499 24.51 19.69 -13.40
N THR A 500 24.75 19.53 -12.10
CA THR A 500 24.30 18.36 -11.35
C THR A 500 23.28 18.79 -10.30
N PHE A 501 22.15 18.11 -10.25
CA PHE A 501 21.08 18.33 -9.29
C PHE A 501 20.99 17.17 -8.33
N THR A 502 21.23 17.43 -7.05
CA THR A 502 21.01 16.51 -5.94
C THR A 502 19.68 16.87 -5.27
N PHE A 503 18.86 15.90 -4.97
CA PHE A 503 17.51 16.12 -4.47
C PHE A 503 17.39 15.77 -2.98
N TYR A 504 16.76 16.69 -2.23
CA TYR A 504 16.62 16.62 -0.77
C TYR A 504 15.17 16.68 -0.35
N ARG A 505 14.87 16.07 0.81
CA ARG A 505 13.57 16.19 1.46
C ARG A 505 13.72 16.38 2.97
N THR A 506 12.72 17.02 3.59
CA THR A 506 12.63 17.21 5.03
C THR A 506 11.16 17.37 5.46
N LYS A 507 10.86 17.20 6.75
CA LYS A 507 9.55 17.57 7.33
C LYS A 507 9.46 19.03 7.73
N GLU A 508 10.57 19.74 7.81
CA GLU A 508 10.61 21.18 8.05
C GLU A 508 10.01 21.95 6.87
N ARG A 509 9.26 22.99 7.17
CA ARG A 509 8.87 23.99 6.16
C ARG A 509 10.00 25.00 6.01
N GLU A 510 10.32 25.37 4.76
CA GLU A 510 11.30 26.41 4.44
C GLU A 510 12.68 26.16 5.08
N PRO A 511 13.27 24.96 4.90
CA PRO A 511 14.63 24.70 5.37
C PRO A 511 15.61 25.64 4.68
N ARG A 512 16.60 26.15 5.42
CA ARG A 512 17.55 27.10 4.84
C ARG A 512 18.71 26.40 4.13
N TYR A 513 19.17 25.26 4.65
CA TYR A 513 20.31 24.51 4.11
C TYR A 513 19.97 23.03 3.97
N VAL A 514 20.62 22.38 2.99
CA VAL A 514 20.41 20.93 2.75
C VAL A 514 21.02 20.05 3.83
N ASP A 515 21.96 20.57 4.62
CA ASP A 515 22.60 19.89 5.75
C ASP A 515 21.96 20.23 7.12
N ASN A 516 20.79 20.87 7.13
CA ASN A 516 20.00 21.03 8.35
C ASN A 516 19.60 19.65 8.91
N GLU A 517 19.50 19.57 10.25
CA GLU A 517 19.02 18.36 10.91
C GLU A 517 17.65 17.96 10.36
N GLY A 518 17.48 16.68 10.00
CA GLY A 518 16.24 16.17 9.41
C GLY A 518 16.10 16.37 7.89
N CYS A 519 17.07 17.02 7.23
CA CYS A 519 17.19 16.99 5.78
C CYS A 519 17.92 15.71 5.36
N GLU A 520 17.39 15.04 4.35
CA GLU A 520 17.99 13.84 3.79
C GLU A 520 18.02 13.90 2.27
N GLU A 521 19.13 13.46 1.70
CA GLU A 521 19.23 13.16 0.29
C GLU A 521 18.36 11.94 -0.01
N PHE A 522 17.41 12.05 -0.93
CA PHE A 522 16.45 10.97 -1.16
C PHE A 522 16.61 10.27 -2.51
N ALA A 523 17.34 10.84 -3.45
CA ALA A 523 17.60 10.21 -4.75
C ALA A 523 18.94 9.45 -4.75
N THR A 524 18.98 8.31 -5.42
CA THR A 524 20.21 7.49 -5.53
C THR A 524 21.15 7.95 -6.63
N CYS A 525 20.71 8.86 -7.47
CA CYS A 525 21.53 9.38 -8.56
C CYS A 525 21.21 10.85 -8.76
N ASP A 526 22.26 11.64 -8.87
CA ASP A 526 22.19 13.01 -9.31
C ASP A 526 21.75 13.07 -10.78
N LEU A 527 20.96 14.08 -11.09
CA LEU A 527 20.63 14.41 -12.47
C LEU A 527 21.70 15.35 -13.01
N THR A 528 22.57 14.83 -13.88
CA THR A 528 23.63 15.63 -14.52
C THR A 528 23.24 15.98 -15.95
N ILE A 529 23.29 17.27 -16.25
CA ILE A 529 22.99 17.86 -17.56
C ILE A 529 24.29 18.30 -18.18
N ASP A 530 24.58 17.82 -19.37
CA ASP A 530 25.74 18.23 -20.17
C ASP A 530 25.50 19.61 -20.80
N LEU A 531 26.38 20.56 -20.52
CA LEU A 531 26.32 21.93 -21.04
C LEU A 531 27.32 22.17 -22.20
N THR A 532 28.05 21.15 -22.63
CA THR A 532 29.14 21.29 -23.61
C THR A 532 28.70 22.00 -24.86
N GLU A 533 27.52 21.69 -25.40
CA GLU A 533 26.98 22.34 -26.59
C GLU A 533 26.62 23.82 -26.36
N ALA A 534 26.30 24.20 -25.12
CA ALA A 534 25.93 25.56 -24.76
C ALA A 534 27.14 26.43 -24.33
N MET A 535 28.35 25.86 -24.21
CA MET A 535 29.54 26.55 -23.69
C MET A 535 29.94 27.82 -24.50
N HIS A 536 29.52 27.92 -25.73
CA HIS A 536 29.76 29.10 -26.57
C HIS A 536 28.85 30.30 -26.25
N LEU A 537 27.80 30.08 -25.42
CA LEU A 537 26.86 31.12 -25.02
C LEU A 537 27.31 31.84 -23.75
N GLU A 538 26.73 33.01 -23.47
CA GLU A 538 26.85 33.68 -22.18
C GLU A 538 26.23 32.81 -21.05
N LEU A 539 26.71 32.98 -19.82
CA LEU A 539 26.36 32.15 -18.68
C LEU A 539 24.84 32.08 -18.45
N GLU A 540 24.17 33.22 -18.52
CA GLU A 540 22.73 33.37 -18.30
C GLU A 540 21.88 32.69 -19.40
N LYS A 541 22.49 32.34 -20.54
CA LYS A 541 21.83 31.62 -21.66
C LYS A 541 22.07 30.11 -21.64
N ARG A 542 22.79 29.61 -20.64
CA ARG A 542 23.03 28.19 -20.42
C ARG A 542 22.07 27.63 -19.35
N SER A 543 20.86 28.24 -19.28
CA SER A 543 19.89 27.84 -18.29
C SER A 543 19.36 26.41 -18.49
N VAL A 544 19.06 25.77 -17.38
CA VAL A 544 18.39 24.47 -17.31
C VAL A 544 17.06 24.65 -16.58
N THR A 545 15.98 24.33 -17.25
CA THR A 545 14.64 24.36 -16.66
C THR A 545 14.27 22.98 -16.12
N LEU A 546 14.03 22.90 -14.80
CA LEU A 546 13.48 21.70 -14.15
C LEU A 546 11.96 21.77 -14.11
N HIS A 547 11.32 20.71 -14.58
CA HIS A 547 9.89 20.44 -14.41
C HIS A 547 9.73 19.34 -13.39
N VAL A 548 9.26 19.68 -12.19
CA VAL A 548 9.05 18.74 -11.10
C VAL A 548 7.56 18.45 -10.98
N SER A 549 7.16 17.22 -11.31
CA SER A 549 5.77 16.76 -11.24
C SER A 549 5.61 15.87 -10.04
N PHE A 550 4.71 16.23 -9.15
CA PHE A 550 4.22 15.37 -8.09
C PHE A 550 3.15 14.46 -8.69
N GLY A 551 3.61 13.48 -9.49
CA GLY A 551 2.78 12.60 -10.29
C GLY A 551 1.71 11.88 -9.48
N GLU A 552 1.00 10.98 -10.10
CA GLU A 552 -0.16 10.29 -9.49
C GLU A 552 0.19 9.66 -8.15
N THR A 553 1.38 9.06 -8.02
CA THR A 553 1.90 8.49 -6.76
C THR A 553 3.41 8.66 -6.57
N GLU A 554 4.11 9.26 -7.54
CA GLU A 554 5.57 9.34 -7.58
C GLU A 554 6.04 10.73 -8.02
N LEU A 555 7.26 11.10 -7.60
CA LEU A 555 7.93 12.32 -8.01
C LEU A 555 8.68 12.09 -9.34
N ARG A 556 8.36 12.88 -10.36
CA ARG A 556 9.05 12.88 -11.66
C ARG A 556 9.74 14.20 -11.89
N VAL A 557 10.96 14.15 -12.40
CA VAL A 557 11.73 15.32 -12.79
C VAL A 557 12.10 15.20 -14.26
N ARG A 558 11.89 16.29 -14.99
CA ARG A 558 12.38 16.46 -16.35
C ARG A 558 13.20 17.74 -16.39
N ALA A 559 14.44 17.65 -16.79
CA ALA A 559 15.27 18.80 -17.07
C ALA A 559 15.31 19.09 -18.56
N VAL A 560 15.35 20.37 -18.91
CA VAL A 560 15.48 20.85 -20.28
C VAL A 560 16.66 21.81 -20.33
N LEU A 561 17.64 21.55 -21.20
CA LEU A 561 18.66 22.52 -21.53
C LEU A 561 18.06 23.55 -22.48
N ASP A 562 17.78 24.76 -22.00
CA ASP A 562 16.99 25.74 -22.72
C ASP A 562 17.66 26.22 -24.04
N ALA A 563 18.99 26.18 -24.08
CA ALA A 563 19.77 26.56 -25.27
C ALA A 563 19.56 25.62 -26.46
N THR A 564 19.36 24.33 -26.24
CA THR A 564 19.24 23.31 -27.30
C THR A 564 17.85 22.69 -27.35
N GLY A 565 17.07 22.83 -26.30
CA GLY A 565 15.79 22.12 -26.10
C GLY A 565 15.96 20.64 -25.82
N GLU A 566 17.19 20.18 -25.49
CA GLU A 566 17.44 18.80 -25.14
C GLU A 566 16.79 18.45 -23.80
N GLU A 567 16.08 17.32 -23.75
CA GLU A 567 15.35 16.86 -22.59
C GLU A 567 16.06 15.70 -21.89
N TYR A 568 16.17 15.79 -20.59
CA TYR A 568 16.74 14.78 -19.69
C TYR A 568 15.64 14.28 -18.74
N PRO A 569 14.83 13.28 -19.17
CA PRO A 569 13.80 12.73 -18.31
C PRO A 569 14.44 11.84 -17.27
N THR A 570 14.05 12.01 -16.01
CA THR A 570 14.42 11.08 -14.95
C THR A 570 13.24 10.80 -14.02
N THR A 571 13.06 9.54 -13.69
CA THR A 571 12.28 9.15 -12.50
C THR A 571 13.28 9.04 -11.37
N LEU A 572 13.13 9.86 -10.33
CA LEU A 572 14.05 9.84 -9.22
C LEU A 572 14.03 8.47 -8.55
N LYS A 573 15.17 7.81 -8.49
CA LYS A 573 15.33 6.56 -7.77
C LYS A 573 15.72 6.85 -6.35
N PHE A 574 14.96 6.31 -5.40
CA PHE A 574 15.18 6.54 -3.98
C PHE A 574 16.25 5.61 -3.43
N SER A 575 17.04 6.13 -2.45
CA SER A 575 18.08 5.34 -1.81
C SER A 575 17.48 4.10 -1.14
N THR A 576 18.04 2.94 -1.44
CA THR A 576 17.67 1.64 -0.84
C THR A 576 18.52 1.31 0.39
N ARG A 577 19.43 2.23 0.82
CA ARG A 577 20.32 2.04 1.96
C ARG A 577 19.66 2.35 3.30
#